data_92997470425e909c176a7f5dd5d780b2
#
_entry.id   92997470425e909c176a7f5dd5d780b2
#
_cell.length_a   1.000
_cell.length_b   1.000
_cell.length_c   1.000
_cell.angle_alpha   90.00
_cell.angle_beta   90.00
_cell.angle_gamma   90.00
#
_symmetry.space_group_name_H-M   'P 1'
#
loop_
_entity.id
_entity.type
_entity.pdbx_description
1 polymer ?
#
loop_
_entity_poly.entity_id
_entity_poly.type
_entity_poly.pdbx_seq_one_letter_code
_entity_poly.pdbx_strand_id
1 'polypeptide(L)'
;MIALAVDLCNSVAVTLFGIALSAAFCNIHWTPKAKKRMLLYTLMIFCLSGIAYLGVDPGFGRYLYPLHTHLPLVLALCSLSHERLWPVISVLTAYLCCQLRRWLALIAVAIFSGGDTMQYAVEIIVTVPLLILLLKAAPAIRSVSQYSALCPRCTMRLTMPPALIPTCCSPVRP
;
A
#
# COMPACT_ATOMS: atom_id res chain seq x y z
N MET A 1 9.29 -28.50 -8.42
CA MET A 1 8.58 -27.66 -9.42
C MET A 1 7.34 -26.98 -8.82
N ILE A 2 6.45 -27.72 -8.15
CA ILE A 2 5.22 -27.14 -7.54
C ILE A 2 5.55 -26.05 -6.51
N ALA A 3 6.49 -26.28 -5.60
CA ALA A 3 6.89 -25.29 -4.59
C ALA A 3 7.39 -23.97 -5.19
N LEU A 4 8.19 -24.04 -6.26
CA LEU A 4 8.68 -22.87 -6.98
C LEU A 4 7.54 -22.09 -7.64
N ALA A 5 6.58 -22.79 -8.26
CA ALA A 5 5.42 -22.15 -8.86
C ALA A 5 4.53 -21.44 -7.83
N VAL A 6 4.32 -22.07 -6.68
CA VAL A 6 3.53 -21.48 -5.57
C VAL A 6 4.24 -20.25 -4.98
N ASP A 7 5.56 -20.30 -4.79
CA ASP A 7 6.36 -19.16 -4.32
C ASP A 7 6.30 -17.99 -5.31
N LEU A 8 6.44 -18.26 -6.60
CA LEU A 8 6.32 -17.23 -7.64
C LEU A 8 4.91 -16.63 -7.68
N CYS A 9 3.87 -17.44 -7.61
CA CYS A 9 2.48 -16.97 -7.54
C CYS A 9 2.26 -16.11 -6.28
N ASN A 10 2.81 -16.49 -5.15
CA ASN A 10 2.73 -15.72 -3.92
C ASN A 10 3.44 -14.36 -4.05
N SER A 11 4.63 -14.34 -4.64
CA SER A 11 5.40 -13.11 -4.89
C SER A 11 4.63 -12.14 -5.80
N VAL A 12 4.01 -12.64 -6.87
CA VAL A 12 3.15 -11.84 -7.75
C VAL A 12 1.93 -11.33 -6.99
N ALA A 13 1.27 -12.20 -6.24
CA ALA A 13 0.06 -11.83 -5.48
C ALA A 13 0.34 -10.74 -4.45
N VAL A 14 1.47 -10.82 -3.70
CA VAL A 14 1.83 -9.79 -2.71
C VAL A 14 2.17 -8.46 -3.36
N THR A 15 2.85 -8.49 -4.50
CA THR A 15 3.21 -7.28 -5.23
C THR A 15 1.95 -6.57 -5.75
N LEU A 16 1.04 -7.30 -6.38
CA LEU A 16 -0.24 -6.75 -6.86
C LEU A 16 -1.12 -6.23 -5.71
N PHE A 17 -1.18 -6.97 -4.60
CA PHE A 17 -1.88 -6.54 -3.40
C PHE A 17 -1.34 -5.20 -2.87
N GLY A 18 -0.01 -5.08 -2.73
CA GLY A 18 0.64 -3.86 -2.28
C GLY A 18 0.37 -2.67 -3.21
N ILE A 19 0.46 -2.86 -4.53
CA ILE A 19 0.20 -1.83 -5.54
C ILE A 19 -1.27 -1.38 -5.48
N ALA A 20 -2.22 -2.32 -5.48
CA ALA A 20 -3.65 -2.02 -5.45
C ALA A 20 -4.03 -1.24 -4.19
N LEU A 21 -3.52 -1.67 -3.04
CA LEU A 21 -3.83 -1.07 -1.75
C LEU A 21 -3.19 0.33 -1.61
N SER A 22 -1.93 0.49 -2.02
CA SER A 22 -1.25 1.78 -2.03
C SER A 22 -1.97 2.79 -2.93
N ALA A 23 -2.39 2.38 -4.11
CA ALA A 23 -3.16 3.20 -5.03
C ALA A 23 -4.54 3.57 -4.46
N ALA A 24 -5.18 2.63 -3.77
CA ALA A 24 -6.46 2.86 -3.09
C ALA A 24 -6.33 3.86 -1.95
N PHE A 25 -5.31 3.79 -1.13
CA PHE A 25 -5.07 4.73 -0.03
C PHE A 25 -4.64 6.12 -0.53
N CYS A 26 -3.89 6.19 -1.63
CA CYS A 26 -3.39 7.44 -2.19
C CYS A 26 -4.46 8.31 -2.88
N ASN A 27 -5.70 7.80 -3.01
CA ASN A 27 -6.82 8.52 -3.62
C ASN A 27 -6.51 9.15 -5.00
N ILE A 28 -5.91 8.36 -5.89
CA ILE A 28 -5.51 8.83 -7.21
C ILE A 28 -6.74 9.12 -8.08
N HIS A 29 -6.76 10.25 -8.77
CA HIS A 29 -7.72 10.51 -9.83
C HIS A 29 -7.40 9.64 -11.07
N TRP A 30 -8.21 8.61 -11.30
CA TRP A 30 -8.01 7.61 -12.36
C TRP A 30 -8.33 8.16 -13.75
N THR A 31 -7.48 9.06 -14.26
CA THR A 31 -7.52 9.47 -15.67
C THR A 31 -6.90 8.39 -16.57
N PRO A 32 -7.20 8.34 -17.88
CA PRO A 32 -6.56 7.41 -18.80
C PRO A 32 -5.03 7.50 -18.78
N LYS A 33 -4.49 8.71 -18.63
CA LYS A 33 -3.05 8.96 -18.49
C LYS A 33 -2.48 8.38 -17.18
N ALA A 34 -3.22 8.52 -16.06
CA ALA A 34 -2.81 7.97 -14.77
C ALA A 34 -2.79 6.42 -14.80
N LYS A 35 -3.81 5.80 -15.41
CA LYS A 35 -3.87 4.34 -15.60
C LYS A 35 -2.67 3.83 -16.39
N LYS A 36 -2.33 4.49 -17.52
CA LYS A 36 -1.18 4.11 -18.36
C LYS A 36 0.15 4.23 -17.60
N ARG A 37 0.34 5.32 -16.85
CA ARG A 37 1.54 5.50 -16.01
C ARG A 37 1.62 4.45 -14.92
N MET A 38 0.54 4.17 -14.21
CA MET A 38 0.50 3.16 -13.16
C MET A 38 0.83 1.76 -13.72
N LEU A 39 0.28 1.41 -14.89
CA LEU A 39 0.62 0.16 -15.58
C LEU A 39 2.11 0.08 -15.92
N LEU A 40 2.70 1.17 -16.44
CA LEU A 40 4.13 1.23 -16.75
C LEU A 40 5.01 1.02 -15.51
N TYR A 41 4.69 1.68 -14.39
CA TYR A 41 5.42 1.47 -13.14
C TYR A 41 5.24 0.06 -12.59
N THR A 42 4.04 -0.51 -12.69
CA THR A 42 3.79 -1.90 -12.30
C THR A 42 4.67 -2.86 -13.11
N LEU A 43 4.72 -2.67 -14.42
CA LEU A 43 5.58 -3.47 -15.30
C LEU A 43 7.07 -3.31 -14.93
N MET A 44 7.51 -2.08 -14.66
CA MET A 44 8.88 -1.80 -14.23
C MET A 44 9.21 -2.53 -12.90
N ILE A 45 8.29 -2.53 -11.92
CA ILE A 45 8.47 -3.24 -10.65
C ILE A 45 8.62 -4.75 -10.91
N PHE A 46 7.80 -5.34 -11.79
CA PHE A 46 7.93 -6.75 -12.14
C PHE A 46 9.23 -7.08 -12.88
N CYS A 47 9.67 -6.22 -13.80
CA CYS A 47 10.97 -6.38 -14.46
C CYS A 47 12.13 -6.31 -13.45
N LEU A 48 12.14 -5.34 -12.54
CA LEU A 48 13.16 -5.22 -11.50
C LEU A 48 13.14 -6.42 -10.54
N SER A 49 11.95 -6.89 -10.15
CA SER A 49 11.80 -8.10 -9.33
C SER A 49 12.32 -9.34 -10.05
N GLY A 50 12.04 -9.48 -11.35
CA GLY A 50 12.56 -10.58 -12.17
C GLY A 50 14.09 -10.57 -12.29
N ILE A 51 14.69 -9.40 -12.53
CA ILE A 51 16.15 -9.22 -12.58
C ILE A 51 16.77 -9.57 -11.21
N ALA A 52 16.18 -9.09 -10.12
CA ALA A 52 16.64 -9.38 -8.76
C ALA A 52 16.55 -10.88 -8.44
N TYR A 53 15.49 -11.54 -8.88
CA TYR A 53 15.31 -12.99 -8.68
C TYR A 53 16.33 -13.84 -9.46
N LEU A 54 16.73 -13.41 -10.66
CA LEU A 54 17.66 -14.14 -11.52
C LEU A 54 19.13 -13.83 -11.25
N GLY A 55 19.45 -12.62 -10.79
CA GLY A 55 20.81 -12.09 -10.72
C GLY A 55 21.39 -11.90 -9.32
N VAL A 56 20.61 -12.08 -8.27
CA VAL A 56 21.02 -11.79 -6.88
C VAL A 56 20.93 -13.04 -6.03
N ASP A 57 21.93 -13.24 -5.17
CA ASP A 57 21.95 -14.32 -4.19
C ASP A 57 20.65 -14.28 -3.34
N PRO A 58 19.94 -15.41 -3.13
CA PRO A 58 18.66 -15.45 -2.41
C PRO A 58 18.69 -14.83 -1.03
N GLY A 59 19.83 -14.88 -0.34
CA GLY A 59 20.03 -14.22 0.97
C GLY A 59 20.00 -12.70 0.86
N PHE A 60 20.69 -12.13 -0.12
CA PHE A 60 20.79 -10.69 -0.32
C PHE A 60 19.53 -10.11 -0.98
N GLY A 61 18.87 -10.89 -1.85
CA GLY A 61 17.63 -10.51 -2.54
C GLY A 61 16.50 -10.14 -1.57
N ARG A 62 16.41 -10.81 -0.41
CA ARG A 62 15.40 -10.51 0.62
C ARG A 62 15.54 -9.10 1.20
N TYR A 63 16.76 -8.59 1.37
CA TYR A 63 17.00 -7.23 1.87
C TYR A 63 16.75 -6.17 0.81
N LEU A 64 16.97 -6.50 -0.46
CA LEU A 64 16.72 -5.58 -1.58
C LEU A 64 15.24 -5.50 -1.97
N TYR A 65 14.41 -6.48 -1.57
CA TYR A 65 12.99 -6.53 -1.93
C TYR A 65 12.23 -5.24 -1.62
N PRO A 66 12.31 -4.64 -0.42
CA PRO A 66 11.64 -3.36 -0.15
C PRO A 66 12.13 -2.23 -1.04
N LEU A 67 13.40 -2.23 -1.40
CA LEU A 67 14.00 -1.16 -2.19
C LEU A 67 13.49 -1.17 -3.64
N HIS A 68 13.51 -2.32 -4.30
CA HIS A 68 13.10 -2.41 -5.71
C HIS A 68 11.58 -2.46 -5.92
N THR A 69 10.79 -2.70 -4.87
CA THR A 69 9.32 -2.67 -4.95
C THR A 69 8.74 -1.37 -4.41
N HIS A 70 9.14 -0.94 -3.23
CA HIS A 70 8.50 0.19 -2.54
C HIS A 70 9.00 1.53 -3.07
N LEU A 71 10.30 1.67 -3.37
CA LEU A 71 10.84 2.93 -3.88
C LEU A 71 10.21 3.34 -5.22
N PRO A 72 10.16 2.46 -6.26
CA PRO A 72 9.49 2.81 -7.51
C PRO A 72 7.99 3.09 -7.32
N LEU A 73 7.33 2.37 -6.41
CA LEU A 73 5.92 2.58 -6.11
C LEU A 73 5.66 3.94 -5.47
N VAL A 74 6.50 4.36 -4.50
CA VAL A 74 6.44 5.72 -3.92
C VAL A 74 6.63 6.77 -5.00
N LEU A 75 7.64 6.62 -5.86
CA LEU A 75 7.91 7.57 -6.96
C LEU A 75 6.72 7.63 -7.94
N ALA A 76 6.13 6.48 -8.27
CA ALA A 76 4.93 6.41 -9.11
C ALA A 76 3.78 7.20 -8.49
N LEU A 77 3.49 6.97 -7.22
CA LEU A 77 2.39 7.63 -6.52
C LEU A 77 2.66 9.13 -6.31
N CYS A 78 3.91 9.53 -6.01
CA CYS A 78 4.31 10.94 -5.95
C CYS A 78 4.13 11.66 -7.30
N SER A 79 4.35 10.97 -8.43
CA SER A 79 4.14 11.53 -9.76
C SER A 79 2.66 11.68 -10.15
N LEU A 80 1.76 10.96 -9.46
CA LEU A 80 0.32 10.93 -9.72
C LEU A 80 -0.50 11.71 -8.68
N SER A 81 0.07 11.95 -7.50
CA SER A 81 -0.56 12.68 -6.39
C SER A 81 -0.03 14.12 -6.33
N HIS A 82 -0.89 15.05 -5.93
CA HIS A 82 -0.48 16.43 -5.63
C HIS A 82 0.20 16.56 -4.26
N GLU A 83 0.04 15.59 -3.38
CA GLU A 83 0.61 15.58 -2.04
C GLU A 83 1.91 14.77 -1.99
N ARG A 84 2.96 15.31 -1.37
CA ARG A 84 4.27 14.66 -1.34
C ARG A 84 4.40 13.59 -0.25
N LEU A 85 3.79 13.80 0.91
CA LEU A 85 3.92 12.89 2.06
C LEU A 85 2.91 11.75 2.02
N TRP A 86 1.71 12.00 1.51
CA TRP A 86 0.64 11.01 1.49
C TRP A 86 0.96 9.73 0.70
N PRO A 87 1.63 9.78 -0.46
CA PRO A 87 2.10 8.57 -1.14
C PRO A 87 3.02 7.69 -0.30
N VAL A 88 3.93 8.29 0.46
CA VAL A 88 4.84 7.54 1.35
C VAL A 88 4.05 6.82 2.44
N ILE A 89 3.13 7.53 3.11
CA ILE A 89 2.25 6.95 4.14
C ILE A 89 1.40 5.82 3.54
N SER A 90 0.84 6.01 2.34
CA SER A 90 0.03 5.01 1.66
C SER A 90 0.81 3.72 1.38
N VAL A 91 2.05 3.83 0.90
CA VAL A 91 2.91 2.66 0.63
C VAL A 91 3.32 1.96 1.93
N LEU A 92 3.69 2.71 2.98
CA LEU A 92 4.01 2.13 4.28
C LEU A 92 2.81 1.41 4.91
N THR A 93 1.63 2.01 4.84
CA THR A 93 0.39 1.39 5.33
C THR A 93 0.06 0.12 4.54
N ALA A 94 0.20 0.15 3.22
CA ALA A 94 0.02 -1.05 2.39
C ALA A 94 1.04 -2.15 2.75
N TYR A 95 2.28 -1.79 3.02
CA TYR A 95 3.31 -2.73 3.49
C TYR A 95 2.92 -3.38 4.82
N LEU A 96 2.44 -2.61 5.80
CA LEU A 96 1.96 -3.16 7.07
C LEU A 96 0.77 -4.12 6.85
N CYS A 97 -0.14 -3.79 5.93
CA CYS A 97 -1.24 -4.68 5.57
C CYS A 97 -0.76 -5.98 4.89
N CYS A 98 0.35 -5.95 4.14
CA CYS A 98 0.99 -7.14 3.60
C CYS A 98 1.52 -8.05 4.72
N GLN A 99 2.03 -7.49 5.82
CA GLN A 99 2.47 -8.27 6.97
C GLN A 99 1.30 -9.00 7.65
N LEU A 100 0.13 -8.36 7.74
CA LEU A 100 -1.08 -8.99 8.29
C LEU A 100 -1.43 -10.30 7.58
N ARG A 101 -1.34 -10.32 6.24
CA ARG A 101 -1.54 -11.51 5.44
C ARG A 101 -0.58 -12.65 5.84
N ARG A 102 0.71 -12.32 6.02
CA ARG A 102 1.74 -13.26 6.44
C ARG A 102 1.49 -13.81 7.85
N TRP A 103 1.07 -12.95 8.78
CA TRP A 103 0.72 -13.37 10.14
C TRP A 103 -0.45 -14.34 10.17
N LEU A 104 -1.50 -14.09 9.38
CA LEU A 104 -2.64 -15.00 9.26
C LEU A 104 -2.21 -16.38 8.72
N ALA A 105 -1.31 -16.41 7.73
CA ALA A 105 -0.80 -17.67 7.20
C ALA A 105 0.07 -18.42 8.22
N LEU A 106 0.92 -17.72 8.96
CA LEU A 106 1.73 -18.35 10.02
C LEU A 106 0.87 -18.95 11.13
N ILE A 107 -0.20 -18.28 11.53
CA ILE A 107 -1.17 -18.81 12.51
C ILE A 107 -1.82 -20.08 11.97
N ALA A 108 -2.25 -20.09 10.70
CA ALA A 108 -2.84 -21.26 10.08
C ALA A 108 -1.85 -22.43 10.02
N VAL A 109 -0.60 -22.19 9.63
CA VAL A 109 0.45 -23.22 9.60
C VAL A 109 0.74 -23.77 10.98
N ALA A 110 0.76 -22.91 12.02
CA ALA A 110 0.96 -23.36 13.40
C ALA A 110 -0.18 -24.26 13.89
N ILE A 111 -1.43 -23.99 13.49
CA ILE A 111 -2.61 -24.80 13.87
C ILE A 111 -2.62 -26.15 13.14
N PHE A 112 -2.30 -26.15 11.84
CA PHE A 112 -2.41 -27.33 11.00
C PHE A 112 -1.09 -28.09 10.82
N SER A 113 -0.01 -27.68 11.50
CA SER A 113 1.33 -28.29 11.40
C SER A 113 1.84 -28.41 9.97
N GLY A 114 1.58 -27.41 9.15
CA GLY A 114 1.95 -27.38 7.73
C GLY A 114 3.39 -26.91 7.51
N GLY A 115 3.93 -27.17 6.30
CA GLY A 115 5.23 -26.65 5.85
C GLY A 115 5.11 -25.35 5.04
N ASP A 116 6.25 -24.88 4.49
CA ASP A 116 6.36 -23.63 3.74
C ASP A 116 5.39 -23.53 2.55
N THR A 117 5.16 -24.65 1.85
CA THR A 117 4.21 -24.68 0.72
C THR A 117 2.78 -24.40 1.18
N MET A 118 2.38 -24.90 2.33
CA MET A 118 1.07 -24.62 2.93
C MET A 118 0.98 -23.14 3.34
N GLN A 119 2.04 -22.56 3.90
CA GLN A 119 2.08 -21.15 4.23
C GLN A 119 1.81 -20.30 2.99
N TYR A 120 2.50 -20.51 1.89
CA TYR A 120 2.31 -19.75 0.65
C TYR A 120 0.91 -19.94 0.06
N ALA A 121 0.37 -21.16 0.11
CA ALA A 121 -0.99 -21.43 -0.34
C ALA A 121 -2.04 -20.66 0.48
N VAL A 122 -1.91 -20.66 1.80
CA VAL A 122 -2.79 -19.89 2.70
C VAL A 122 -2.63 -18.39 2.46
N GLU A 123 -1.41 -17.89 2.27
CA GLU A 123 -1.17 -16.49 1.94
C GLU A 123 -1.91 -16.07 0.67
N ILE A 124 -1.88 -16.89 -0.37
CA ILE A 124 -2.60 -16.62 -1.64
C ILE A 124 -4.12 -16.60 -1.40
N ILE A 125 -4.65 -17.60 -0.69
CA ILE A 125 -6.09 -17.70 -0.40
C ILE A 125 -6.59 -16.49 0.40
N VAL A 126 -5.84 -16.06 1.41
CA VAL A 126 -6.19 -14.93 2.28
C VAL A 126 -6.05 -13.57 1.56
N THR A 127 -5.22 -13.49 0.51
CA THR A 127 -4.96 -12.24 -0.21
C THR A 127 -6.24 -11.60 -0.76
N VAL A 128 -7.11 -12.37 -1.39
CA VAL A 128 -8.32 -11.83 -2.03
C VAL A 128 -9.34 -11.29 -1.02
N PRO A 129 -9.78 -12.05 0.00
CA PRO A 129 -10.75 -11.56 0.97
C PRO A 129 -10.18 -10.38 1.79
N LEU A 130 -8.89 -10.42 2.14
CA LEU A 130 -8.24 -9.33 2.86
C LEU A 130 -8.16 -8.07 1.99
N LEU A 131 -7.85 -8.18 0.70
CA LEU A 131 -7.85 -7.05 -0.23
C LEU A 131 -9.23 -6.41 -0.31
N ILE A 132 -10.28 -7.20 -0.47
CA ILE A 132 -11.66 -6.69 -0.54
C ILE A 132 -12.03 -5.95 0.76
N LEU A 133 -11.70 -6.52 1.92
CA LEU A 133 -11.95 -5.91 3.22
C LEU A 133 -11.25 -4.55 3.35
N LEU A 134 -9.95 -4.49 3.02
CA LEU A 134 -9.15 -3.28 3.12
C LEU A 134 -9.55 -2.22 2.10
N LEU A 135 -9.94 -2.62 0.89
CA LEU A 135 -10.48 -1.69 -0.11
C LEU A 135 -11.79 -1.06 0.34
N LYS A 136 -12.66 -1.83 1.03
CA LYS A 136 -13.87 -1.27 1.65
C LYS A 136 -13.58 -0.33 2.81
N ALA A 137 -12.50 -0.56 3.56
CA ALA A 137 -12.07 0.31 4.65
C ALA A 137 -11.31 1.57 4.16
N ALA A 138 -10.77 1.56 2.95
CA ALA A 138 -9.96 2.65 2.39
C ALA A 138 -10.65 4.03 2.42
N PRO A 139 -11.96 4.19 2.12
CA PRO A 139 -12.64 5.48 2.24
C PRO A 139 -12.64 6.04 3.66
N ALA A 140 -12.85 5.19 4.67
CA ALA A 140 -12.82 5.60 6.08
C ALA A 140 -11.41 6.07 6.50
N ILE A 141 -10.36 5.38 6.07
CA ILE A 141 -8.97 5.77 6.34
C ILE A 141 -8.64 7.12 5.70
N ARG A 142 -9.14 7.38 4.48
CA ARG A 142 -8.95 8.67 3.79
C ARG A 142 -9.65 9.82 4.50
N SER A 143 -10.86 9.63 5.00
CA SER A 143 -11.59 10.66 5.73
C SER A 143 -10.84 11.11 6.99
N VAL A 144 -10.24 10.17 7.72
CA VAL A 144 -9.40 10.49 8.90
C VAL A 144 -8.20 11.36 8.50
N SER A 145 -7.56 11.07 7.35
CA SER A 145 -6.42 11.87 6.87
C SER A 145 -6.81 13.31 6.50
N GLN A 146 -7.98 13.50 5.90
CA GLN A 146 -8.47 14.83 5.57
C GLN A 146 -8.76 15.66 6.81
N TYR A 147 -9.30 15.05 7.88
CA TYR A 147 -9.51 15.72 9.17
C TYR A 147 -8.19 16.11 9.84
N SER A 148 -7.16 15.28 9.79
CA SER A 148 -5.85 15.61 10.36
C SER A 148 -5.11 16.71 9.58
N ALA A 149 -5.32 16.83 8.27
CA ALA A 149 -4.79 17.91 7.45
C ALA A 149 -5.49 19.27 7.70
N LEU A 150 -6.73 19.25 8.12
CA LEU A 150 -7.50 20.45 8.50
C LEU A 150 -7.18 20.94 9.94
N CYS A 151 -6.70 20.06 10.80
CA CYS A 151 -6.42 20.34 12.22
C CYS A 151 -5.23 21.28 12.49
N PRO A 152 -4.11 21.36 11.69
CA PRO A 152 -3.03 22.31 11.95
C PRO A 152 -3.49 23.77 11.92
N ARG A 153 -4.57 24.07 11.18
CA ARG A 153 -5.16 25.42 11.17
C ARG A 153 -6.05 25.69 12.41
N CYS A 154 -6.62 24.66 13.03
CA CYS A 154 -7.40 24.80 14.24
C CYS A 154 -6.52 24.89 15.51
N THR A 155 -5.41 24.19 15.59
CA THR A 155 -4.50 24.25 16.74
C THR A 155 -3.79 25.59 16.86
N MET A 156 -3.51 26.30 15.75
CA MET A 156 -2.99 27.66 15.81
C MET A 156 -4.02 28.69 16.27
N ARG A 157 -5.34 28.37 16.23
CA ARG A 157 -6.40 29.29 16.70
C ARG A 157 -6.64 29.26 18.20
N LEU A 158 -6.23 28.21 18.90
CA LEU A 158 -6.39 28.13 20.37
C LEU A 158 -5.43 29.04 21.15
N THR A 159 -4.41 29.59 20.49
CA THR A 159 -3.41 30.49 21.09
C THR A 159 -3.61 31.96 20.72
N MET A 160 -4.61 32.33 19.87
CA MET A 160 -4.88 33.73 19.52
C MET A 160 -6.05 34.30 20.33
N PRO A 161 -5.95 35.58 20.81
CA PRO A 161 -7.04 36.26 21.53
C PRO A 161 -8.27 36.45 20.64
N PRO A 162 -9.50 36.42 21.19
CA PRO A 162 -10.78 36.36 20.45
C PRO A 162 -11.08 37.57 19.54
N ALA A 163 -10.29 38.64 19.60
CA ALA A 163 -10.51 39.88 18.85
C ALA A 163 -10.09 39.84 17.35
N LEU A 164 -9.47 38.77 16.88
CA LEU A 164 -8.90 38.68 15.53
C LEU A 164 -9.41 37.45 14.72
N ILE A 165 -10.66 37.01 14.94
CA ILE A 165 -11.25 35.89 14.22
C ILE A 165 -11.89 36.41 12.92
N PRO A 166 -11.30 36.20 11.72
CA PRO A 166 -11.99 36.49 10.48
C PRO A 166 -13.14 35.48 10.27
N THR A 167 -14.31 36.00 9.96
CA THR A 167 -15.60 35.32 9.72
C THR A 167 -15.59 34.41 8.44
N CYS A 168 -14.64 33.54 8.26
CA CYS A 168 -14.53 32.65 7.10
C CYS A 168 -14.74 31.17 7.45
N CYS A 169 -15.83 30.84 8.14
CA CYS A 169 -16.31 29.48 8.27
C CYS A 169 -17.83 29.46 8.12
N SER A 170 -18.33 29.71 6.89
CA SER A 170 -19.66 29.26 6.51
C SER A 170 -19.58 27.74 6.24
N PRO A 171 -20.42 26.92 6.87
CA PRO A 171 -20.53 25.52 6.51
C PRO A 171 -21.08 25.46 5.08
N VAL A 172 -20.33 24.85 4.18
CA VAL A 172 -20.85 24.44 2.87
C VAL A 172 -21.97 23.45 3.16
N ARG A 173 -23.22 23.88 2.92
CA ARG A 173 -24.38 22.98 2.95
C ARG A 173 -24.27 21.96 1.82
N PRO A 174 -24.79 20.74 2.05
CA PRO A 174 -24.78 19.65 1.07
C PRO A 174 -25.56 19.96 -0.19
#